data_40a3ef40a8883bd03e2262522c01f112
#
_entry.id   40a3ef40a8883bd03e2262522c01f112
#
_cell.length_a   1.000
_cell.length_b   1.000
_cell.length_c   1.000
_cell.angle_alpha   90.00
_cell.angle_beta   90.00
_cell.angle_gamma   90.00
#
_symmetry.space_group_name_H-M   'P 1'
#
loop_
_entity.id
_entity.type
_entity.pdbx_description
1 polymer ?
#
loop_
_entity_poly.entity_id
_entity_poly.type
_entity_poly.pdbx_seq_one_letter_code
_entity_poly.pdbx_strand_id
1 'polypeptide(L)'
;DSSQSNDYDDAISYDKKEHKISIYITNVALIMDHLDLWGAFSNRISTIYLPDRKRTMLPSLLIDALCSLKEKEYKLCYVLDLFYDENNELKNHEFKTCRAYIRKNVSYDDHIFFETNETFQSILSILKIKHSKQIITKLMLLFNHYVAMALWEKKEGIYKMLQQEKIEEEQNPNIPTHVYQHICILKNKAAKYSSYDPNIVYQSSIHKDIHIYTQVSSPIRRLVDLLNNIMVLHLLCSIKMSDKSIQFYNKWTTHENMEYINISSRAIRKIQSKCMIYKQYEINKSKGEQPLYKGYIFDKAYKEGDGKY
;
A
#
# COMPACT_ATOMS: atom_id res chain seq x y z
N ASP A 1 8.09 2.91 10.14
CA ASP A 1 8.56 3.63 8.93
C ASP A 1 10.07 3.79 8.90
N SER A 2 10.63 4.27 7.78
CA SER A 2 12.03 4.66 7.75
C SER A 2 12.25 5.94 8.57
N SER A 3 13.47 6.14 9.10
CA SER A 3 13.84 7.34 9.87
C SER A 3 13.70 8.65 9.09
N GLN A 4 13.60 8.59 7.76
CA GLN A 4 13.43 9.73 6.86
C GLN A 4 11.98 9.97 6.41
N SER A 5 11.03 9.15 6.86
CA SER A 5 9.62 9.29 6.50
C SER A 5 8.97 10.43 7.28
N ASN A 6 8.14 11.25 6.62
CA ASN A 6 7.33 12.30 7.23
C ASN A 6 5.82 12.11 6.95
N ASP A 7 5.46 11.11 6.15
CA ASP A 7 4.09 10.76 5.78
C ASP A 7 3.73 9.41 6.40
N TYR A 8 3.28 9.44 7.64
CA TYR A 8 2.86 8.27 8.40
C TYR A 8 1.38 8.01 8.12
N ASP A 9 1.09 7.01 7.30
CA ASP A 9 -0.27 6.63 6.93
C ASP A 9 -0.95 5.76 7.99
N ASP A 10 -0.17 4.95 8.73
CA ASP A 10 -0.67 3.89 9.60
C ASP A 10 -0.05 3.92 11.01
N ALA A 11 -0.80 3.41 11.96
CA ALA A 11 -0.36 3.14 13.33
C ALA A 11 -1.01 1.86 13.85
N ILE A 12 -0.44 1.28 14.90
CA ILE A 12 -0.95 0.06 15.53
C ILE A 12 -0.99 0.21 17.05
N SER A 13 -1.93 -0.48 17.69
CA SER A 13 -1.94 -0.65 19.13
C SER A 13 -2.43 -2.05 19.52
N TYR A 14 -2.15 -2.44 20.76
CA TYR A 14 -2.65 -3.67 21.35
C TYR A 14 -3.28 -3.37 22.70
N ASP A 15 -4.50 -3.84 22.90
CA ASP A 15 -5.20 -3.81 24.18
C ASP A 15 -5.16 -5.21 24.80
N LYS A 16 -4.41 -5.33 25.91
CA LYS A 16 -4.24 -6.62 26.60
C LYS A 16 -5.53 -7.10 27.28
N LYS A 17 -6.41 -6.19 27.70
CA LYS A 17 -7.66 -6.57 28.40
C LYS A 17 -8.67 -7.17 27.44
N GLU A 18 -8.80 -6.58 26.27
CA GLU A 18 -9.72 -7.03 25.23
C GLU A 18 -9.08 -8.05 24.28
N HIS A 19 -7.79 -8.35 24.45
CA HIS A 19 -6.98 -9.19 23.56
C HIS A 19 -7.14 -8.75 22.08
N LYS A 20 -6.97 -7.45 21.85
CA LYS A 20 -7.32 -6.78 20.61
C LYS A 20 -6.13 -6.07 19.99
N ILE A 21 -5.88 -6.32 18.71
CA ILE A 21 -4.97 -5.51 17.89
C ILE A 21 -5.80 -4.51 17.11
N SER A 22 -5.45 -3.21 17.21
CA SER A 22 -6.09 -2.16 16.44
C SER A 22 -5.13 -1.60 15.41
N ILE A 23 -5.59 -1.49 14.16
CA ILE A 23 -4.86 -0.93 13.03
C ILE A 23 -5.53 0.39 12.67
N TYR A 24 -4.77 1.47 12.73
CA TYR A 24 -5.24 2.83 12.48
C TYR A 24 -4.71 3.31 11.14
N ILE A 25 -5.58 3.83 10.32
CA ILE A 25 -5.20 4.51 9.07
C ILE A 25 -5.70 5.95 9.13
N THR A 26 -4.86 6.88 8.72
CA THR A 26 -5.21 8.30 8.70
C THR A 26 -6.46 8.55 7.84
N ASN A 27 -7.36 9.37 8.35
CA ASN A 27 -8.66 9.63 7.72
C ASN A 27 -8.60 10.84 6.78
N VAL A 28 -7.83 10.67 5.67
CA VAL A 28 -7.64 11.74 4.68
C VAL A 28 -8.94 12.14 4.01
N ALA A 29 -9.80 11.18 3.67
CA ALA A 29 -11.06 11.47 2.98
C ALA A 29 -12.00 12.34 3.82
N LEU A 30 -12.11 12.07 5.13
CA LEU A 30 -12.93 12.88 6.04
C LEU A 30 -12.39 14.31 6.16
N ILE A 31 -11.06 14.46 6.24
CA ILE A 31 -10.41 15.78 6.31
C ILE A 31 -10.66 16.57 5.03
N MET A 32 -10.47 15.94 3.86
CA MET A 32 -10.72 16.58 2.56
C MET A 32 -12.18 16.96 2.37
N ASP A 33 -13.09 16.11 2.83
CA ASP A 33 -14.53 16.35 2.73
C ASP A 33 -14.97 17.52 3.61
N HIS A 34 -14.49 17.54 4.85
CA HIS A 34 -14.82 18.61 5.80
C HIS A 34 -14.27 19.98 5.38
N LEU A 35 -13.10 20.00 4.72
CA LEU A 35 -12.46 21.21 4.22
C LEU A 35 -12.85 21.56 2.77
N ASP A 36 -13.72 20.79 2.15
CA ASP A 36 -14.19 20.96 0.76
C ASP A 36 -13.02 21.03 -0.26
N LEU A 37 -12.04 20.12 -0.14
CA LEU A 37 -10.82 20.15 -0.95
C LEU A 37 -10.90 19.32 -2.24
N TRP A 38 -12.00 18.66 -2.53
CA TRP A 38 -12.12 17.78 -3.70
C TRP A 38 -11.88 18.47 -5.04
N GLY A 39 -12.35 19.72 -5.17
CA GLY A 39 -12.15 20.54 -6.37
C GLY A 39 -10.71 21.02 -6.57
N ALA A 40 -9.93 21.09 -5.49
CA ALA A 40 -8.53 21.52 -5.52
C ALA A 40 -7.54 20.37 -5.71
N PHE A 41 -8.02 19.12 -5.80
CA PHE A 41 -7.15 17.95 -5.94
C PHE A 41 -6.39 17.99 -7.28
N SER A 42 -5.05 17.99 -7.18
CA SER A 42 -4.20 17.86 -8.36
C SER A 42 -4.30 16.42 -8.89
N ASN A 43 -4.59 16.21 -10.16
CA ASN A 43 -4.77 14.87 -10.76
C ASN A 43 -3.55 13.91 -10.63
N ARG A 44 -2.83 13.97 -9.51
CA ARG A 44 -1.72 13.07 -9.18
C ARG A 44 -2.26 11.78 -8.59
N ILE A 45 -1.91 10.65 -9.20
CA ILE A 45 -2.37 9.34 -8.75
C ILE A 45 -1.56 8.77 -7.58
N SER A 46 -0.34 9.26 -7.36
CA SER A 46 0.48 8.89 -6.21
C SER A 46 1.60 9.89 -5.94
N THR A 47 2.16 9.83 -4.74
CA THR A 47 3.45 10.44 -4.41
C THR A 47 4.55 9.77 -5.23
N ILE A 48 5.48 10.57 -5.77
CA ILE A 48 6.63 10.12 -6.54
C ILE A 48 7.89 10.31 -5.68
N TYR A 49 8.57 9.21 -5.38
CA TYR A 49 9.81 9.20 -4.59
C TYR A 49 11.01 9.16 -5.52
N LEU A 50 11.69 10.29 -5.66
CA LEU A 50 12.93 10.40 -6.42
C LEU A 50 14.13 10.44 -5.46
N PRO A 51 15.33 10.10 -5.92
CA PRO A 51 16.52 10.07 -5.07
C PRO A 51 16.89 11.41 -4.43
N ASP A 52 16.52 12.53 -5.05
CA ASP A 52 16.84 13.89 -4.63
C ASP A 52 15.65 14.61 -3.99
N ARG A 53 14.42 14.18 -4.27
CA ARG A 53 13.20 14.84 -3.79
C ARG A 53 11.97 13.92 -3.78
N LYS A 54 10.99 14.30 -3.00
CA LYS A 54 9.66 13.71 -3.01
C LYS A 54 8.65 14.68 -3.65
N ARG A 55 7.81 14.18 -4.58
CA ARG A 55 6.68 14.93 -5.15
C ARG A 55 5.39 14.33 -4.58
N THR A 56 4.83 15.00 -3.61
CA THR A 56 3.66 14.51 -2.86
C THR A 56 2.39 14.52 -3.69
N MET A 57 1.50 13.56 -3.46
CA MET A 57 0.17 13.49 -4.05
C MET A 57 -0.72 14.63 -3.54
N LEU A 58 -0.72 14.83 -2.24
CA LEU A 58 -1.43 15.91 -1.56
C LEU A 58 -0.48 17.08 -1.26
N PRO A 59 -1.00 18.30 -1.03
CA PRO A 59 -0.18 19.41 -0.56
C PRO A 59 0.55 19.06 0.75
N SER A 60 1.83 19.41 0.84
CA SER A 60 2.65 19.08 2.02
C SER A 60 2.07 19.65 3.32
N LEU A 61 1.48 20.84 3.28
CA LEU A 61 0.82 21.42 4.44
C LEU A 61 -0.33 20.55 4.95
N LEU A 62 -1.16 20.01 4.05
CA LEU A 62 -2.26 19.11 4.42
C LEU A 62 -1.72 17.81 5.03
N ILE A 63 -0.67 17.24 4.43
CA ILE A 63 -0.02 16.03 4.93
C ILE A 63 0.54 16.28 6.33
N ASP A 64 1.38 17.31 6.47
CA ASP A 64 2.17 17.53 7.66
C ASP A 64 1.35 18.01 8.87
N ALA A 65 0.34 18.84 8.65
CA ALA A 65 -0.47 19.39 9.73
C ALA A 65 -1.63 18.46 10.13
N LEU A 66 -2.32 17.84 9.16
CA LEU A 66 -3.59 17.20 9.43
C LEU A 66 -3.57 15.68 9.27
N CYS A 67 -2.89 15.16 8.23
CA CYS A 67 -3.03 13.76 7.86
C CYS A 67 -1.99 12.84 8.50
N SER A 68 -0.71 13.22 8.50
CA SER A 68 0.38 12.35 8.97
C SER A 68 0.24 12.03 10.46
N LEU A 69 0.34 10.75 10.82
CA LEU A 69 0.22 10.25 12.20
C LEU A 69 1.50 10.51 12.99
N LYS A 70 1.79 11.80 13.25
CA LYS A 70 2.97 12.23 14.00
C LYS A 70 2.80 12.01 15.48
N GLU A 71 3.91 11.66 16.17
CA GLU A 71 3.90 11.42 17.61
C GLU A 71 3.49 12.66 18.40
N LYS A 72 2.88 12.42 19.57
CA LYS A 72 2.37 13.44 20.53
C LYS A 72 1.23 14.29 19.97
N GLU A 73 0.57 13.84 18.91
CA GLU A 73 -0.56 14.53 18.30
C GLU A 73 -1.82 13.66 18.31
N TYR A 74 -2.98 14.31 18.32
CA TYR A 74 -4.27 13.69 18.08
C TYR A 74 -4.57 13.71 16.57
N LYS A 75 -4.91 12.56 16.00
CA LYS A 75 -5.23 12.42 14.58
C LYS A 75 -6.56 11.71 14.37
N LEU A 76 -7.26 12.09 13.30
CA LEU A 76 -8.46 11.40 12.86
C LEU A 76 -8.06 10.13 12.09
N CYS A 77 -8.60 9.00 12.52
CA CYS A 77 -8.32 7.71 11.92
C CYS A 77 -9.60 6.95 11.65
N TYR A 78 -9.59 6.08 10.65
CA TYR A 78 -10.47 4.93 10.64
C TYR A 78 -9.66 3.70 11.07
N VAL A 79 -10.35 2.76 11.71
CA VAL A 79 -9.70 1.72 12.50
C VAL A 79 -10.33 0.38 12.17
N LEU A 80 -9.49 -0.63 12.07
CA LEU A 80 -9.88 -2.04 12.13
C LEU A 80 -9.40 -2.61 13.46
N ASP A 81 -10.35 -2.97 14.32
CA ASP A 81 -10.12 -3.74 15.52
C ASP A 81 -10.19 -5.24 15.20
N LEU A 82 -9.16 -5.98 15.59
CA LEU A 82 -9.07 -7.44 15.44
C LEU A 82 -9.06 -8.06 16.83
N PHE A 83 -10.11 -8.81 17.18
CA PHE A 83 -10.29 -9.47 18.47
C PHE A 83 -9.82 -10.92 18.38
N TYR A 84 -8.93 -11.32 19.28
CA TYR A 84 -8.38 -12.66 19.33
C TYR A 84 -8.89 -13.42 20.57
N ASP A 85 -8.96 -14.74 20.47
CA ASP A 85 -9.23 -15.61 21.63
C ASP A 85 -7.92 -15.97 22.37
N GLU A 86 -8.05 -16.77 23.44
CA GLU A 86 -6.93 -17.22 24.27
C GLU A 86 -5.91 -18.07 23.49
N ASN A 87 -6.31 -18.67 22.37
CA ASN A 87 -5.45 -19.47 21.47
C ASN A 87 -4.77 -18.62 20.37
N ASN A 88 -4.95 -17.30 20.41
CA ASN A 88 -4.51 -16.37 19.38
C ASN A 88 -5.15 -16.62 17.99
N GLU A 89 -6.39 -17.14 17.96
CA GLU A 89 -7.17 -17.24 16.75
C GLU A 89 -8.12 -16.04 16.65
N LEU A 90 -8.29 -15.49 15.44
CA LEU A 90 -9.14 -14.33 15.22
C LEU A 90 -10.61 -14.71 15.41
N LYS A 91 -11.27 -14.06 16.38
CA LYS A 91 -12.66 -14.29 16.76
C LYS A 91 -13.63 -13.35 16.06
N ASN A 92 -13.27 -12.08 15.95
CA ASN A 92 -14.13 -11.03 15.41
C ASN A 92 -13.29 -9.85 14.91
N HIS A 93 -13.90 -9.02 14.07
CA HIS A 93 -13.32 -7.75 13.64
C HIS A 93 -14.39 -6.65 13.54
N GLU A 94 -13.98 -5.40 13.69
CA GLU A 94 -14.87 -4.24 13.66
C GLU A 94 -14.23 -3.05 12.99
N PHE A 95 -15.00 -2.34 12.14
CA PHE A 95 -14.58 -1.06 11.54
C PHE A 95 -15.21 0.11 12.31
N LYS A 96 -14.40 1.11 12.61
CA LYS A 96 -14.86 2.33 13.24
C LYS A 96 -13.99 3.54 12.90
N THR A 97 -14.44 4.72 13.29
CA THR A 97 -13.62 5.93 13.26
C THR A 97 -13.28 6.38 14.65
N CYS A 98 -12.12 7.00 14.81
CA CYS A 98 -11.72 7.54 16.10
C CYS A 98 -10.80 8.76 15.94
N ARG A 99 -10.61 9.47 17.04
CA ARG A 99 -9.52 10.40 17.26
C ARG A 99 -8.45 9.70 18.10
N ALA A 100 -7.35 9.31 17.46
CA ALA A 100 -6.25 8.58 18.08
C ALA A 100 -5.16 9.54 18.58
N TYR A 101 -4.61 9.29 19.76
CA TYR A 101 -3.40 9.95 20.25
C TYR A 101 -2.19 9.09 19.87
N ILE A 102 -1.31 9.63 19.03
CA ILE A 102 -0.12 8.92 18.57
C ILE A 102 0.98 9.08 19.63
N ARG A 103 1.33 8.00 20.30
CA ARG A 103 2.28 8.04 21.42
C ARG A 103 3.72 8.16 20.95
N LYS A 104 4.11 7.38 19.91
CA LYS A 104 5.48 7.32 19.42
C LYS A 104 5.50 6.89 17.95
N ASN A 105 6.37 7.51 17.16
CA ASN A 105 6.78 7.01 15.85
C ASN A 105 8.06 6.17 16.04
N VAL A 106 8.07 4.95 15.52
CA VAL A 106 9.18 4.00 15.68
C VAL A 106 9.79 3.73 14.31
N SER A 107 11.12 3.83 14.22
CA SER A 107 11.85 3.45 13.01
C SER A 107 11.99 1.92 12.92
N TYR A 108 11.98 1.37 11.69
CA TYR A 108 12.29 -0.04 11.45
C TYR A 108 13.69 -0.46 11.92
N ASP A 109 14.58 0.50 12.14
CA ASP A 109 15.96 0.26 12.59
C ASP A 109 16.11 0.32 14.11
N ASP A 110 15.03 0.64 14.86
CA ASP A 110 15.04 0.65 16.33
C ASP A 110 14.89 -0.78 16.90
N HIS A 111 15.95 -1.59 16.77
CA HIS A 111 15.96 -2.97 17.23
C HIS A 111 15.69 -3.10 18.72
N ILE A 112 16.20 -2.16 19.53
CA ILE A 112 16.04 -2.15 20.99
C ILE A 112 14.56 -2.03 21.35
N PHE A 113 13.83 -1.13 20.70
CA PHE A 113 12.39 -0.98 20.92
C PHE A 113 11.64 -2.28 20.60
N PHE A 114 11.95 -2.90 19.47
CA PHE A 114 11.26 -4.12 19.04
C PHE A 114 11.54 -5.32 19.96
N GLU A 115 12.71 -5.39 20.58
CA GLU A 115 13.10 -6.47 21.49
C GLU A 115 12.54 -6.27 22.92
N THR A 116 12.45 -5.02 23.39
CA THR A 116 12.12 -4.73 24.79
C THR A 116 10.65 -4.33 25.02
N ASN A 117 9.91 -3.95 23.99
CA ASN A 117 8.54 -3.50 24.14
C ASN A 117 7.55 -4.67 24.28
N GLU A 118 7.01 -4.87 25.47
CA GLU A 118 6.06 -5.96 25.78
C GLU A 118 4.83 -5.98 24.87
N THR A 119 4.26 -4.82 24.58
CA THR A 119 3.10 -4.69 23.69
C THR A 119 3.43 -5.23 22.30
N PHE A 120 4.60 -4.88 21.80
CA PHE A 120 5.05 -5.32 20.49
C PHE A 120 5.35 -6.82 20.45
N GLN A 121 5.96 -7.37 21.51
CA GLN A 121 6.21 -8.81 21.67
C GLN A 121 4.88 -9.59 21.73
N SER A 122 3.85 -9.04 22.39
CA SER A 122 2.52 -9.64 22.40
C SER A 122 1.92 -9.72 20.98
N ILE A 123 2.03 -8.67 20.19
CA ILE A 123 1.58 -8.66 18.78
C ILE A 123 2.33 -9.72 17.95
N LEU A 124 3.66 -9.85 18.12
CA LEU A 124 4.45 -10.88 17.44
C LEU A 124 3.93 -12.29 17.75
N SER A 125 3.66 -12.55 19.03
CA SER A 125 3.14 -13.84 19.50
C SER A 125 1.76 -14.14 18.89
N ILE A 126 0.82 -13.20 18.96
CA ILE A 126 -0.53 -13.34 18.41
C ILE A 126 -0.49 -13.62 16.91
N LEU A 127 0.33 -12.87 16.18
CA LEU A 127 0.44 -13.02 14.72
C LEU A 127 1.32 -14.20 14.29
N LYS A 128 1.96 -14.91 15.24
CA LYS A 128 2.88 -16.04 14.98
C LYS A 128 4.03 -15.63 14.01
N ILE A 129 4.63 -14.44 14.25
CA ILE A 129 5.69 -13.85 13.40
C ILE A 129 7.02 -13.80 14.18
N LYS A 130 8.13 -14.09 13.50
CA LYS A 130 9.47 -14.08 14.10
C LYS A 130 10.23 -12.75 13.92
N HIS A 131 9.89 -11.95 12.91
CA HIS A 131 10.64 -10.76 12.54
C HIS A 131 9.76 -9.50 12.55
N SER A 132 10.21 -8.47 13.25
CA SER A 132 9.48 -7.19 13.42
C SER A 132 9.01 -6.54 12.11
N LYS A 133 9.86 -6.54 11.08
CA LYS A 133 9.52 -5.98 9.75
C LYS A 133 8.31 -6.65 9.09
N GLN A 134 8.02 -7.90 9.44
CA GLN A 134 6.89 -8.65 8.88
C GLN A 134 5.55 -8.27 9.51
N ILE A 135 5.55 -7.68 10.73
CA ILE A 135 4.30 -7.30 11.42
C ILE A 135 3.52 -6.31 10.60
N ILE A 136 4.14 -5.17 10.24
CA ILE A 136 3.45 -4.11 9.50
C ILE A 136 2.94 -4.64 8.17
N THR A 137 3.76 -5.41 7.45
CA THR A 137 3.35 -6.04 6.20
C THR A 137 2.11 -6.93 6.41
N LYS A 138 2.12 -7.79 7.44
CA LYS A 138 1.01 -8.70 7.72
C LYS A 138 -0.24 -7.94 8.15
N LEU A 139 -0.11 -6.95 9.03
CA LEU A 139 -1.25 -6.14 9.46
C LEU A 139 -1.86 -5.33 8.32
N MET A 140 -1.04 -4.73 7.45
CA MET A 140 -1.53 -4.02 6.26
C MET A 140 -2.19 -4.97 5.26
N LEU A 141 -1.69 -6.20 5.12
CA LEU A 141 -2.35 -7.23 4.30
C LEU A 141 -3.72 -7.60 4.87
N LEU A 142 -3.81 -7.86 6.18
CA LEU A 142 -5.08 -8.15 6.86
C LEU A 142 -6.05 -6.98 6.72
N PHE A 143 -5.59 -5.76 7.00
CA PHE A 143 -6.42 -4.56 6.87
C PHE A 143 -7.01 -4.42 5.46
N ASN A 144 -6.17 -4.47 4.43
CA ASN A 144 -6.59 -4.37 3.05
C ASN A 144 -7.53 -5.52 2.63
N HIS A 145 -7.31 -6.73 3.16
CA HIS A 145 -8.15 -7.89 2.90
C HIS A 145 -9.54 -7.76 3.52
N TYR A 146 -9.64 -7.40 4.81
CA TYR A 146 -10.94 -7.22 5.46
C TYR A 146 -11.75 -6.09 4.84
N VAL A 147 -11.11 -4.98 4.49
CA VAL A 147 -11.77 -3.90 3.74
C VAL A 147 -12.23 -4.39 2.38
N ALA A 148 -11.40 -5.18 1.66
CA ALA A 148 -11.79 -5.73 0.37
C ALA A 148 -13.03 -6.61 0.46
N MET A 149 -13.11 -7.49 1.46
CA MET A 149 -14.28 -8.34 1.71
C MET A 149 -15.53 -7.52 2.01
N ALA A 150 -15.41 -6.54 2.92
CA ALA A 150 -16.54 -5.72 3.32
C ALA A 150 -17.07 -4.82 2.18
N LEU A 151 -16.19 -4.24 1.36
CA LEU A 151 -16.59 -3.47 0.17
C LEU A 151 -17.16 -4.38 -0.94
N TRP A 152 -16.65 -5.60 -1.06
CA TRP A 152 -17.17 -6.59 -2.02
C TRP A 152 -18.63 -6.95 -1.75
N GLU A 153 -19.00 -7.16 -0.49
CA GLU A 153 -20.40 -7.40 -0.07
C GLU A 153 -21.32 -6.21 -0.41
N LYS A 154 -20.76 -4.99 -0.42
CA LYS A 154 -21.48 -3.77 -0.81
C LYS A 154 -21.49 -3.52 -2.32
N LYS A 155 -20.79 -4.37 -3.11
CA LYS A 155 -20.62 -4.24 -4.58
C LYS A 155 -19.94 -2.92 -4.98
N GLU A 156 -19.02 -2.45 -4.16
CA GLU A 156 -18.31 -1.19 -4.33
C GLU A 156 -16.81 -1.38 -4.11
N GLY A 157 -16.00 -0.36 -4.45
CA GLY A 157 -14.56 -0.34 -4.22
C GLY A 157 -13.72 -0.58 -5.46
N ILE A 158 -12.41 -0.34 -5.28
CA ILE A 158 -11.39 -0.53 -6.32
C ILE A 158 -10.45 -1.64 -5.87
N TYR A 159 -10.33 -2.66 -6.69
CA TYR A 159 -9.60 -3.88 -6.38
C TYR A 159 -8.31 -3.97 -7.18
N LYS A 160 -7.32 -4.63 -6.59
CA LYS A 160 -6.05 -4.89 -7.25
C LYS A 160 -6.03 -6.31 -7.78
N MET A 161 -6.05 -6.43 -9.09
CA MET A 161 -6.02 -7.68 -9.80
C MET A 161 -4.61 -8.04 -10.23
N LEU A 162 -4.29 -9.33 -10.16
CA LEU A 162 -3.16 -9.90 -10.87
C LEU A 162 -3.70 -10.74 -12.02
N GLN A 163 -3.31 -10.38 -13.22
CA GLN A 163 -3.43 -11.29 -14.34
C GLN A 163 -2.26 -12.29 -14.24
N GLN A 164 -2.51 -13.45 -13.65
CA GLN A 164 -1.60 -14.58 -13.81
C GLN A 164 -1.84 -15.14 -15.22
N GLU A 165 -0.96 -14.85 -16.17
CA GLU A 165 -0.76 -15.78 -17.27
C GLU A 165 -0.05 -16.99 -16.64
N LYS A 166 -0.60 -18.18 -16.81
CA LYS A 166 0.12 -19.42 -16.50
C LYS A 166 1.37 -19.40 -17.38
N ILE A 167 2.52 -19.14 -16.76
CA ILE A 167 3.80 -19.30 -17.45
C ILE A 167 4.06 -20.81 -17.41
N GLU A 168 3.63 -21.50 -18.45
CA GLU A 168 3.92 -22.94 -18.68
C GLU A 168 5.35 -23.16 -19.21
N GLU A 169 6.23 -22.17 -19.09
CA GLU A 169 7.63 -22.33 -19.48
C GLU A 169 8.35 -23.18 -18.41
N GLU A 170 8.89 -24.32 -18.83
CA GLU A 170 9.79 -25.11 -18.02
C GLU A 170 10.96 -24.24 -17.53
N GLN A 171 11.26 -24.36 -16.24
CA GLN A 171 12.37 -23.63 -15.66
C GLN A 171 13.68 -24.05 -16.36
N ASN A 172 14.35 -23.11 -17.04
CA ASN A 172 15.65 -23.38 -17.61
C ASN A 172 16.64 -23.71 -16.48
N PRO A 173 17.23 -24.92 -16.47
CA PRO A 173 18.10 -25.38 -15.37
C PRO A 173 19.35 -24.51 -15.17
N ASN A 174 19.75 -23.72 -16.18
CA ASN A 174 20.87 -22.79 -16.11
C ASN A 174 20.55 -21.47 -15.41
N ILE A 175 19.28 -21.22 -15.07
CA ILE A 175 18.86 -20.01 -14.36
C ILE A 175 18.61 -20.35 -12.89
N PRO A 176 19.31 -19.68 -11.93
CA PRO A 176 19.06 -19.90 -10.51
C PRO A 176 17.58 -19.64 -10.15
N THR A 177 17.03 -20.46 -9.27
CA THR A 177 15.60 -20.42 -8.89
C THR A 177 15.12 -19.03 -8.48
N HIS A 178 15.93 -18.28 -7.70
CA HIS A 178 15.56 -16.92 -7.30
C HIS A 178 15.52 -15.94 -8.47
N VAL A 179 16.37 -16.11 -9.48
CA VAL A 179 16.36 -15.29 -10.71
C VAL A 179 15.13 -15.65 -11.55
N TYR A 180 14.84 -16.95 -11.70
CA TYR A 180 13.64 -17.42 -12.40
C TYR A 180 12.36 -16.86 -11.76
N GLN A 181 12.25 -16.89 -10.42
CA GLN A 181 11.15 -16.28 -9.70
C GLN A 181 10.99 -14.78 -10.02
N HIS A 182 12.10 -14.04 -10.08
CA HIS A 182 12.07 -12.62 -10.46
C HIS A 182 11.64 -12.41 -11.92
N ILE A 183 12.09 -13.26 -12.83
CA ILE A 183 11.67 -13.24 -14.24
C ILE A 183 10.15 -13.47 -14.34
N CYS A 184 9.62 -14.46 -13.61
CA CYS A 184 8.19 -14.72 -13.53
C CYS A 184 7.41 -13.50 -13.01
N ILE A 185 7.91 -12.82 -11.98
CA ILE A 185 7.30 -11.58 -11.46
C ILE A 185 7.32 -10.47 -12.53
N LEU A 186 8.40 -10.34 -13.30
CA LEU A 186 8.53 -9.33 -14.35
C LEU A 186 7.69 -9.64 -15.60
N LYS A 187 7.59 -10.92 -15.99
CA LYS A 187 6.75 -11.39 -17.10
C LYS A 187 5.26 -11.34 -16.76
N ASN A 188 4.89 -11.57 -15.51
CA ASN A 188 3.50 -11.43 -15.08
C ASN A 188 3.02 -10.00 -15.36
N LYS A 189 1.88 -9.88 -16.02
CA LYS A 189 1.28 -8.56 -16.28
C LYS A 189 1.18 -7.80 -14.97
N ALA A 190 1.68 -6.57 -14.97
CA ALA A 190 1.65 -5.72 -13.79
C ALA A 190 0.22 -5.68 -13.22
N ALA A 191 0.10 -5.84 -11.91
CA ALA A 191 -1.19 -5.74 -11.24
C ALA A 191 -1.95 -4.50 -11.71
N LYS A 192 -3.22 -4.69 -12.07
CA LYS A 192 -4.13 -3.64 -12.49
C LYS A 192 -5.13 -3.35 -11.39
N TYR A 193 -5.57 -2.10 -11.34
CA TYR A 193 -6.75 -1.72 -10.57
C TYR A 193 -8.00 -1.83 -11.45
N SER A 194 -9.09 -2.29 -10.85
CA SER A 194 -10.42 -2.32 -11.45
C SER A 194 -11.45 -1.95 -10.40
N SER A 195 -12.50 -1.26 -10.80
CA SER A 195 -13.72 -1.11 -9.99
C SER A 195 -14.37 -2.48 -9.80
N TYR A 196 -15.30 -2.58 -8.84
CA TYR A 196 -16.07 -3.79 -8.62
C TYR A 196 -16.65 -4.34 -9.93
N ASP A 197 -16.42 -5.63 -10.20
CA ASP A 197 -17.02 -6.38 -11.29
C ASP A 197 -17.17 -7.84 -10.85
N PRO A 198 -18.41 -8.37 -10.74
CA PRO A 198 -18.66 -9.72 -10.26
C PRO A 198 -18.12 -10.82 -11.19
N ASN A 199 -17.85 -10.49 -12.46
CA ASN A 199 -17.35 -11.43 -13.45
C ASN A 199 -15.82 -11.59 -13.42
N ILE A 200 -15.12 -10.73 -12.67
CA ILE A 200 -13.66 -10.79 -12.59
C ILE A 200 -13.25 -11.72 -11.44
N VAL A 201 -12.48 -12.74 -11.78
CA VAL A 201 -11.80 -13.56 -10.78
C VAL A 201 -10.58 -12.80 -10.29
N TYR A 202 -10.69 -12.24 -9.08
CA TYR A 202 -9.58 -11.58 -8.42
C TYR A 202 -8.66 -12.64 -7.82
N GLN A 203 -7.43 -12.73 -8.32
CA GLN A 203 -6.41 -13.55 -7.69
C GLN A 203 -5.38 -12.62 -7.04
N SER A 204 -5.19 -12.78 -5.72
CA SER A 204 -4.12 -12.11 -5.02
C SER A 204 -2.83 -12.92 -5.17
N SER A 205 -1.76 -12.32 -5.71
CA SER A 205 -0.43 -12.94 -5.70
C SER A 205 0.28 -12.80 -4.37
N ILE A 206 -0.32 -12.07 -3.43
CA ILE A 206 0.36 -11.66 -2.20
C ILE A 206 0.27 -12.76 -1.14
N HIS A 207 -0.83 -13.52 -1.14
CA HIS A 207 -1.01 -14.65 -0.23
C HIS A 207 -1.95 -15.68 -0.86
N LYS A 208 -1.62 -16.97 -0.77
CA LYS A 208 -2.43 -18.06 -1.38
C LYS A 208 -3.88 -18.10 -0.89
N ASP A 209 -4.12 -17.60 0.32
CA ASP A 209 -5.43 -17.62 0.97
C ASP A 209 -6.23 -16.31 0.79
N ILE A 210 -5.67 -15.30 0.11
CA ILE A 210 -6.34 -14.02 -0.14
C ILE A 210 -6.84 -13.98 -1.58
N HIS A 211 -8.14 -14.20 -1.79
CA HIS A 211 -8.75 -14.21 -3.12
C HIS A 211 -9.13 -12.81 -3.61
N ILE A 212 -9.48 -11.89 -2.71
CA ILE A 212 -9.89 -10.52 -3.02
C ILE A 212 -8.98 -9.55 -2.26
N TYR A 213 -8.44 -8.56 -2.96
CA TYR A 213 -7.53 -7.61 -2.37
C TYR A 213 -7.76 -6.19 -2.88
N THR A 214 -7.81 -5.25 -1.96
CA THR A 214 -7.81 -3.81 -2.26
C THR A 214 -6.60 -3.11 -1.66
N GLN A 215 -6.45 -1.82 -1.93
CA GLN A 215 -5.49 -0.95 -1.27
C GLN A 215 -6.22 0.23 -0.65
N VAL A 216 -6.04 0.42 0.66
CA VAL A 216 -6.73 1.44 1.45
C VAL A 216 -5.85 1.98 2.59
N SER A 217 -4.69 1.36 2.81
CA SER A 217 -3.82 1.62 3.96
C SER A 217 -2.83 2.79 3.78
N SER A 218 -2.84 3.49 2.63
CA SER A 218 -1.91 4.59 2.39
C SER A 218 -2.55 5.76 1.63
N PRO A 219 -3.61 6.39 2.18
CA PRO A 219 -4.39 7.43 1.50
C PRO A 219 -3.67 8.76 1.33
N ILE A 220 -2.58 9.03 2.08
CA ILE A 220 -1.76 10.23 1.89
C ILE A 220 -1.04 10.20 0.55
N ARG A 221 -0.65 8.99 0.09
CA ARG A 221 0.30 8.83 -1.01
C ARG A 221 -0.20 8.03 -2.21
N ARG A 222 -1.40 7.46 -2.18
CA ARG A 222 -2.00 6.74 -3.31
C ARG A 222 -3.46 7.12 -3.49
N LEU A 223 -3.83 7.51 -4.71
CA LEU A 223 -5.20 7.89 -5.03
C LEU A 223 -6.20 6.75 -4.84
N VAL A 224 -5.83 5.52 -5.23
CA VAL A 224 -6.72 4.36 -5.05
C VAL A 224 -7.08 4.15 -3.58
N ASP A 225 -6.11 4.31 -2.68
CA ASP A 225 -6.34 4.21 -1.23
C ASP A 225 -7.27 5.32 -0.73
N LEU A 226 -7.11 6.54 -1.22
CA LEU A 226 -8.00 7.66 -0.90
C LEU A 226 -9.42 7.43 -1.41
N LEU A 227 -9.58 6.91 -2.62
CA LEU A 227 -10.89 6.58 -3.20
C LEU A 227 -11.59 5.49 -2.40
N ASN A 228 -10.89 4.40 -2.07
CA ASN A 228 -11.44 3.36 -1.22
C ASN A 228 -11.74 3.87 0.20
N ASN A 229 -10.97 4.84 0.70
CA ASN A 229 -11.22 5.49 1.99
C ASN A 229 -12.58 6.20 2.02
N ILE A 230 -13.00 6.87 0.92
CA ILE A 230 -14.33 7.44 0.79
C ILE A 230 -15.41 6.37 1.00
N MET A 231 -15.27 5.22 0.34
CA MET A 231 -16.25 4.13 0.43
C MET A 231 -16.24 3.44 1.80
N VAL A 232 -15.07 3.26 2.42
CA VAL A 232 -14.96 2.76 3.80
C VAL A 232 -15.76 3.64 4.77
N LEU A 233 -15.59 4.95 4.69
CA LEU A 233 -16.30 5.89 5.56
C LEU A 233 -17.80 5.85 5.29
N HIS A 234 -18.19 5.91 4.04
CA HIS A 234 -19.59 5.98 3.63
C HIS A 234 -20.36 4.70 3.94
N LEU A 235 -19.79 3.53 3.62
CA LEU A 235 -20.50 2.25 3.66
C LEU A 235 -20.21 1.41 4.91
N LEU A 236 -18.99 1.49 5.47
CA LEU A 236 -18.59 0.64 6.59
C LEU A 236 -18.62 1.38 7.92
N CYS A 237 -18.30 2.67 7.92
CA CYS A 237 -18.32 3.49 9.15
C CYS A 237 -19.61 4.32 9.30
N SER A 238 -20.55 4.21 8.36
CA SER A 238 -21.84 4.94 8.38
C SER A 238 -21.69 6.47 8.47
N ILE A 239 -20.60 7.02 7.91
CA ILE A 239 -20.37 8.46 7.83
C ILE A 239 -20.94 8.96 6.51
N LYS A 240 -21.93 9.85 6.57
CA LYS A 240 -22.47 10.46 5.37
C LYS A 240 -21.43 11.39 4.73
N MET A 241 -20.83 10.93 3.65
CA MET A 241 -19.91 11.73 2.85
C MET A 241 -20.68 12.74 1.98
N SER A 242 -20.04 13.86 1.64
CA SER A 242 -20.67 14.89 0.79
C SER A 242 -20.89 14.40 -0.65
N ASP A 243 -21.81 15.04 -1.36
CA ASP A 243 -22.05 14.74 -2.79
C ASP A 243 -20.79 14.99 -3.62
N LYS A 244 -19.95 15.95 -3.24
CA LYS A 244 -18.68 16.24 -3.93
C LYS A 244 -17.69 15.09 -3.81
N SER A 245 -17.59 14.46 -2.64
CA SER A 245 -16.71 13.30 -2.45
C SER A 245 -17.19 12.09 -3.27
N ILE A 246 -18.50 11.86 -3.32
CA ILE A 246 -19.08 10.78 -4.13
C ILE A 246 -18.90 11.07 -5.64
N GLN A 247 -19.10 12.31 -6.08
CA GLN A 247 -18.80 12.71 -7.46
C GLN A 247 -17.31 12.53 -7.81
N PHE A 248 -16.41 12.86 -6.87
CA PHE A 248 -14.98 12.64 -7.03
C PHE A 248 -14.66 11.14 -7.18
N TYR A 249 -15.23 10.29 -6.33
CA TYR A 249 -15.09 8.84 -6.45
C TYR A 249 -15.62 8.35 -7.82
N ASN A 250 -16.84 8.70 -8.20
CA ASN A 250 -17.45 8.28 -9.46
C ASN A 250 -16.64 8.73 -10.68
N LYS A 251 -16.08 9.95 -10.66
CA LYS A 251 -15.18 10.44 -11.71
C LYS A 251 -13.98 9.51 -11.89
N TRP A 252 -13.34 9.11 -10.78
CA TRP A 252 -12.10 8.33 -10.85
C TRP A 252 -12.33 6.83 -11.10
N THR A 253 -13.55 6.32 -10.89
CA THR A 253 -13.91 4.91 -11.13
C THR A 253 -14.42 4.65 -12.54
N THR A 254 -14.50 5.64 -13.41
CA THR A 254 -14.78 5.42 -14.84
C THR A 254 -13.68 4.59 -15.49
N HIS A 255 -14.03 3.84 -16.53
CA HIS A 255 -13.08 2.99 -17.25
C HIS A 255 -11.84 3.75 -17.72
N GLU A 256 -12.02 4.95 -18.29
CA GLU A 256 -10.95 5.80 -18.80
C GLU A 256 -9.98 6.25 -17.68
N ASN A 257 -10.52 6.73 -16.56
CA ASN A 257 -9.70 7.17 -15.43
C ASN A 257 -9.02 5.99 -14.71
N MET A 258 -9.66 4.82 -14.67
CA MET A 258 -9.06 3.59 -14.15
C MET A 258 -7.85 3.17 -15.02
N GLU A 259 -7.98 3.23 -16.34
CA GLU A 259 -6.83 2.93 -17.22
C GLU A 259 -5.72 3.99 -17.09
N TYR A 260 -6.07 5.27 -16.94
CA TYR A 260 -5.10 6.32 -16.61
C TYR A 260 -4.35 6.03 -15.31
N ILE A 261 -5.03 5.60 -14.23
CA ILE A 261 -4.41 5.20 -12.96
C ILE A 261 -3.42 4.04 -13.20
N ASN A 262 -3.83 3.04 -13.98
CA ASN A 262 -3.01 1.87 -14.26
C ASN A 262 -1.74 2.21 -15.05
N ILE A 263 -1.86 2.97 -16.12
CA ILE A 263 -0.74 3.42 -16.95
C ILE A 263 0.22 4.28 -16.15
N SER A 264 -0.31 5.27 -15.45
CA SER A 264 0.49 6.21 -14.66
C SER A 264 1.20 5.53 -13.49
N SER A 265 0.55 4.57 -12.81
CA SER A 265 1.18 3.78 -11.73
C SER A 265 2.38 2.96 -12.24
N ARG A 266 2.28 2.40 -13.44
CA ARG A 266 3.39 1.68 -14.09
C ARG A 266 4.52 2.63 -14.46
N ALA A 267 4.19 3.77 -15.06
CA ALA A 267 5.16 4.79 -15.45
C ALA A 267 5.93 5.35 -14.25
N ILE A 268 5.24 5.68 -13.16
CA ILE A 268 5.84 6.19 -11.92
C ILE A 268 6.84 5.16 -11.37
N ARG A 269 6.44 3.89 -11.23
CA ARG A 269 7.34 2.83 -10.74
C ARG A 269 8.58 2.68 -11.63
N LYS A 270 8.40 2.68 -12.95
CA LYS A 270 9.53 2.58 -13.91
C LYS A 270 10.50 3.77 -13.76
N ILE A 271 9.97 4.99 -13.64
CA ILE A 271 10.79 6.20 -13.46
C ILE A 271 11.54 6.14 -12.13
N GLN A 272 10.87 5.83 -11.01
CA GLN A 272 11.50 5.71 -9.70
C GLN A 272 12.66 4.69 -9.72
N SER A 273 12.44 3.50 -10.28
CA SER A 273 13.46 2.47 -10.39
C SER A 273 14.66 2.94 -11.24
N LYS A 274 14.41 3.57 -12.37
CA LYS A 274 15.49 4.09 -13.23
C LYS A 274 16.30 5.18 -12.54
N CYS A 275 15.64 6.11 -11.84
CA CYS A 275 16.32 7.17 -11.09
C CYS A 275 17.17 6.61 -9.94
N MET A 276 16.71 5.55 -9.25
CA MET A 276 17.50 4.88 -8.21
C MET A 276 18.74 4.20 -8.78
N ILE A 277 18.62 3.51 -9.92
CA ILE A 277 19.76 2.89 -10.62
C ILE A 277 20.76 3.95 -11.04
N TYR A 278 20.28 5.05 -11.64
CA TYR A 278 21.14 6.16 -12.04
C TYR A 278 21.88 6.79 -10.87
N LYS A 279 21.19 7.03 -9.74
CA LYS A 279 21.84 7.52 -8.51
C LYS A 279 22.94 6.58 -8.04
N GLN A 280 22.70 5.26 -8.04
CA GLN A 280 23.70 4.29 -7.65
C GLN A 280 24.92 4.31 -8.59
N TYR A 281 24.67 4.44 -9.88
CA TYR A 281 25.75 4.60 -10.86
C TYR A 281 26.60 5.85 -10.58
N GLU A 282 25.98 7.01 -10.34
CA GLU A 282 26.71 8.26 -10.03
C GLU A 282 27.52 8.15 -8.73
N ILE A 283 26.98 7.50 -7.70
CA ILE A 283 27.70 7.24 -6.45
C ILE A 283 28.94 6.37 -6.71
N ASN A 284 28.80 5.27 -7.45
CA ASN A 284 29.91 4.39 -7.76
C ASN A 284 30.99 5.11 -8.58
N LYS A 285 30.57 5.88 -9.58
CA LYS A 285 31.45 6.69 -10.42
C LYS A 285 32.24 7.73 -9.59
N SER A 286 31.59 8.41 -8.66
CA SER A 286 32.26 9.40 -7.79
C SER A 286 33.29 8.78 -6.84
N LYS A 287 33.14 7.48 -6.51
CA LYS A 287 34.09 6.71 -5.71
C LYS A 287 35.20 6.06 -6.54
N GLY A 288 35.16 6.18 -7.86
CA GLY A 288 36.06 5.45 -8.76
C GLY A 288 35.81 3.95 -8.82
N GLU A 289 34.64 3.51 -8.32
CA GLU A 289 34.28 2.09 -8.29
C GLU A 289 33.62 1.70 -9.63
N GLN A 290 34.07 0.56 -10.18
CA GLN A 290 33.41 -0.09 -11.34
C GLN A 290 32.93 -1.47 -10.93
N PRO A 291 31.81 -1.56 -10.18
CA PRO A 291 31.32 -2.85 -9.72
C PRO A 291 30.88 -3.71 -10.93
N LEU A 292 31.29 -4.96 -10.93
CA LEU A 292 30.84 -5.95 -11.88
C LEU A 292 29.50 -6.51 -11.40
N TYR A 293 28.48 -6.42 -12.25
CA TYR A 293 27.16 -7.00 -11.98
C TYR A 293 26.94 -8.24 -12.85
N LYS A 294 26.48 -9.33 -12.24
CA LYS A 294 26.00 -10.49 -12.99
C LYS A 294 24.55 -10.22 -13.43
N GLY A 295 24.29 -10.24 -14.72
CA GLY A 295 22.97 -10.05 -15.29
C GLY A 295 22.50 -11.27 -16.07
N TYR A 296 21.17 -11.35 -16.27
CA TYR A 296 20.52 -12.38 -17.08
C TYR A 296 19.64 -11.70 -18.11
N ILE A 297 19.76 -12.12 -19.38
CA ILE A 297 18.90 -11.63 -20.49
C ILE A 297 17.76 -12.65 -20.63
N PHE A 298 16.53 -12.23 -20.39
CA PHE A 298 15.35 -13.10 -20.44
C PHE A 298 14.32 -12.66 -21.50
N ASP A 299 14.44 -11.43 -22.04
CA ASP A 299 13.55 -10.93 -23.07
C ASP A 299 14.32 -10.01 -24.03
N LYS A 300 14.14 -10.21 -25.35
CA LYS A 300 14.72 -9.39 -26.39
C LYS A 300 13.61 -8.80 -27.23
N ALA A 301 13.40 -7.49 -27.13
CA ALA A 301 12.48 -6.77 -28.01
C ALA A 301 13.23 -6.29 -29.26
N TYR A 302 12.86 -6.78 -30.42
CA TYR A 302 13.32 -6.24 -31.69
C TYR A 302 12.43 -5.08 -32.11
N LYS A 303 13.01 -3.90 -32.32
CA LYS A 303 12.35 -2.84 -33.09
C LYS A 303 12.64 -3.06 -34.56
N GLU A 304 11.61 -3.28 -35.37
CA GLU A 304 11.77 -3.24 -36.83
C GLU A 304 12.28 -1.85 -37.22
N GLY A 305 13.46 -1.79 -37.83
CA GLY A 305 14.02 -0.59 -38.42
C GLY A 305 15.33 -0.03 -37.81
N ASP A 306 15.68 -0.37 -36.57
CA ASP A 306 16.94 0.07 -35.96
C ASP A 306 17.79 -1.13 -35.51
N GLY A 307 18.80 -1.48 -36.28
CA GLY A 307 19.75 -2.54 -35.96
C GLY A 307 20.70 -2.23 -34.80
N LYS A 308 20.18 -1.61 -33.72
CA LYS A 308 20.91 -1.34 -32.47
C LYS A 308 20.27 -2.08 -31.31
N TYR A 309 21.09 -2.92 -30.66
CA TYR A 309 20.80 -3.67 -29.45
C TYR A 309 20.56 -2.75 -28.24
#